data_4bad92c1e5fb5cf0bbae5aff584e0250
#
_entry.id   4bad92c1e5fb5cf0bbae5aff584e0250
#
_cell.length_a   1.000
_cell.length_b   1.000
_cell.length_c   1.000
_cell.angle_alpha   90.00
_cell.angle_beta   90.00
_cell.angle_gamma   90.00
#
_symmetry.space_group_name_H-M   'P 1'
#
loop_
_entity.id
_entity.type
_entity.pdbx_description
1 polymer ?
#
loop_
_entity_poly.entity_id
_entity_poly.type
_entity_poly.pdbx_seq_one_letter_code
_entity_poly.pdbx_strand_id
1 'polypeptide(L)'
;IGDWSSDVCSSDLIGVFLSLRDINPIVGSFEGSLLAYSLGISNWHKKNSFCSNCGHKTIITKAGHQRNCLNEQCLNIHFPRTDPAVIMLIYKDDKILLGRQKVWPSGMYSTLAGFVETGETIENAVRREVLEEAGIKIKNIQYHSSQPWPFPASIMLGFYAEASSKKIKLDENEIEDIQWFSKKEVIN
;
A
#
# COMPACT_ATOMS: atom_id res chain seq x y z
N ILE A 1 32.14 -2.45 -2.19
CA ILE A 1 31.39 -1.57 -1.31
C ILE A 1 30.83 -2.49 -0.26
N GLY A 2 31.45 -2.43 0.96
CA GLY A 2 31.11 -3.30 2.07
C GLY A 2 29.64 -3.17 2.45
N ASP A 3 29.07 -4.26 2.93
CA ASP A 3 27.71 -4.30 3.48
C ASP A 3 27.74 -3.52 4.81
N TRP A 4 27.33 -2.26 4.75
CA TRP A 4 27.26 -1.37 5.93
C TRP A 4 26.25 -1.86 6.97
N SER A 5 25.47 -2.88 6.66
CA SER A 5 24.47 -3.43 7.59
C SER A 5 25.06 -4.36 8.64
N SER A 6 26.30 -4.88 8.40
CA SER A 6 26.97 -5.82 9.31
C SER A 6 27.95 -5.17 10.29
N ASP A 7 28.36 -3.90 10.03
CA ASP A 7 29.43 -3.24 10.82
C ASP A 7 28.91 -2.28 11.90
N VAL A 8 27.59 -2.05 11.98
CA VAL A 8 27.03 -1.29 13.08
C VAL A 8 26.88 -2.20 14.29
N CYS A 9 27.84 -2.14 15.19
CA CYS A 9 27.76 -2.88 16.45
C CYS A 9 26.53 -2.40 17.24
N SER A 10 25.56 -3.27 17.43
CA SER A 10 24.32 -2.96 18.16
C SER A 10 24.54 -2.53 19.61
N SER A 11 25.75 -2.76 20.16
CA SER A 11 26.15 -2.34 21.51
C SER A 11 26.36 -0.83 21.65
N ASP A 12 26.58 -0.10 20.54
CA ASP A 12 26.90 1.34 20.58
C ASP A 12 25.64 2.21 20.35
N LEU A 13 24.50 1.59 20.06
CA LEU A 13 23.24 2.29 19.85
C LEU A 13 22.40 2.28 21.12
N ILE A 14 22.18 3.45 21.69
CA ILE A 14 21.20 3.65 22.78
C ILE A 14 19.84 3.83 22.10
N GLY A 15 19.04 2.75 21.99
CA GLY A 15 17.73 2.81 21.37
C GLY A 15 17.11 1.45 21.12
N VAL A 16 15.91 1.47 20.56
CA VAL A 16 15.15 0.28 20.17
C VAL A 16 14.89 0.35 18.66
N PHE A 17 15.14 -0.76 17.96
CA PHE A 17 14.74 -0.88 16.54
C PHE A 17 13.24 -1.16 16.45
N LEU A 18 12.53 -0.26 15.80
CA LEU A 18 11.07 -0.39 15.56
C LEU A 18 10.78 -0.46 14.07
N SER A 19 9.67 -1.10 13.72
CA SER A 19 9.20 -1.06 12.33
C SER A 19 8.63 0.32 11.99
N LEU A 20 8.70 0.72 10.72
CA LEU A 20 8.08 1.97 10.29
C LEU A 20 6.56 1.99 10.56
N ARG A 21 5.89 0.84 10.53
CA ARG A 21 4.46 0.75 10.87
C ARG A 21 4.18 1.15 12.31
N ASP A 22 5.05 0.74 13.23
CA ASP A 22 4.86 0.98 14.67
C ASP A 22 5.13 2.43 15.05
N ILE A 23 6.10 3.08 14.37
CA ILE A 23 6.48 4.46 14.68
C ILE A 23 5.73 5.51 13.87
N ASN A 24 5.06 5.12 12.77
CA ASN A 24 4.37 6.07 11.88
C ASN A 24 3.38 7.01 12.60
N PRO A 25 2.63 6.58 13.63
CA PRO A 25 1.73 7.46 14.37
C PRO A 25 2.41 8.53 15.23
N ILE A 26 3.70 8.37 15.52
CA ILE A 26 4.44 9.23 16.47
C ILE A 26 5.54 10.08 15.82
N VAL A 27 5.89 9.82 14.55
CA VAL A 27 6.86 10.64 13.80
C VAL A 27 6.19 11.80 13.09
N GLY A 28 6.91 12.92 12.96
CA GLY A 28 6.43 14.06 12.18
C GLY A 28 6.25 13.73 10.69
N SER A 29 5.48 14.54 9.98
CA SER A 29 5.18 14.29 8.56
C SER A 29 6.42 14.30 7.67
N PHE A 30 7.41 15.13 7.98
CA PHE A 30 8.67 15.19 7.25
C PHE A 30 9.49 13.92 7.47
N GLU A 31 9.72 13.53 8.71
CA GLU A 31 10.46 12.32 9.08
C GLU A 31 9.76 11.07 8.55
N GLY A 32 8.42 11.00 8.67
CA GLY A 32 7.62 9.91 8.12
C GLY A 32 7.77 9.77 6.61
N SER A 33 7.79 10.88 5.88
CA SER A 33 8.01 10.89 4.43
C SER A 33 9.42 10.41 4.06
N LEU A 34 10.45 10.86 4.79
CA LEU A 34 11.83 10.45 4.56
C LEU A 34 12.04 8.95 4.86
N LEU A 35 11.43 8.46 5.93
CA LEU A 35 11.49 7.04 6.31
C LEU A 35 10.75 6.17 5.29
N ALA A 36 9.58 6.59 4.82
CA ALA A 36 8.81 5.89 3.79
C ALA A 36 9.60 5.82 2.48
N TYR A 37 10.22 6.92 2.04
CA TYR A 37 11.09 6.96 0.87
C TYR A 37 12.28 6.00 1.04
N SER A 38 13.00 6.09 2.16
CA SER A 38 14.18 5.28 2.45
C SER A 38 13.86 3.79 2.47
N LEU A 39 12.74 3.40 3.08
CA LEU A 39 12.27 2.02 3.12
C LEU A 39 11.90 1.52 1.72
N GLY A 40 11.15 2.31 0.95
CA GLY A 40 10.74 1.95 -0.40
C GLY A 40 11.92 1.72 -1.34
N ILE A 41 12.87 2.66 -1.36
CA ILE A 41 14.05 2.55 -2.24
C ILE A 41 14.98 1.41 -1.82
N SER A 42 15.17 1.20 -0.50
CA SER A 42 15.99 0.11 0.03
C SER A 42 15.40 -1.26 -0.31
N ASN A 43 14.09 -1.42 -0.12
CA ASN A 43 13.37 -2.65 -0.49
C ASN A 43 13.47 -2.94 -1.98
N TRP A 44 13.35 -1.92 -2.82
CA TRP A 44 13.50 -2.07 -4.25
C TRP A 44 14.92 -2.50 -4.63
N HIS A 45 15.97 -1.89 -4.07
CA HIS A 45 17.35 -2.28 -4.31
C HIS A 45 17.64 -3.73 -3.93
N LYS A 46 17.17 -4.18 -2.77
CA LYS A 46 17.33 -5.57 -2.29
C LYS A 46 16.71 -6.58 -3.27
N LYS A 47 15.54 -6.26 -3.83
CA LYS A 47 14.81 -7.16 -4.73
C LYS A 47 15.27 -7.12 -6.19
N ASN A 48 16.01 -6.10 -6.60
CA ASN A 48 16.38 -5.87 -8.00
C ASN A 48 17.90 -5.95 -8.26
N SER A 49 18.61 -6.76 -7.47
CA SER A 49 20.05 -7.00 -7.64
C SER A 49 20.40 -7.71 -8.96
N PHE A 50 19.41 -8.37 -9.57
CA PHE A 50 19.52 -9.04 -10.86
C PHE A 50 18.50 -8.49 -11.84
N CYS A 51 18.88 -8.50 -13.13
CA CYS A 51 18.04 -8.05 -14.22
C CYS A 51 16.86 -9.00 -14.45
N SER A 52 15.63 -8.48 -14.43
CA SER A 52 14.41 -9.26 -14.67
C SER A 52 14.30 -9.79 -16.11
N ASN A 53 15.06 -9.21 -17.07
CA ASN A 53 15.03 -9.62 -18.46
C ASN A 53 16.03 -10.75 -18.77
N CYS A 54 17.26 -10.71 -18.22
CA CYS A 54 18.32 -11.64 -18.59
C CYS A 54 19.07 -12.31 -17.43
N GLY A 55 18.68 -12.02 -16.18
CA GLY A 55 19.26 -12.63 -14.99
C GLY A 55 20.65 -12.14 -14.58
N HIS A 56 21.33 -11.26 -15.36
CA HIS A 56 22.63 -10.73 -14.98
C HIS A 56 22.53 -9.70 -13.86
N LYS A 57 23.62 -9.50 -13.12
CA LYS A 57 23.70 -8.47 -12.07
C LYS A 57 23.37 -7.09 -12.62
N THR A 58 22.80 -6.26 -11.77
CA THR A 58 22.54 -4.84 -12.05
C THR A 58 23.41 -3.97 -11.17
N ILE A 59 23.71 -2.76 -11.64
CA ILE A 59 24.45 -1.73 -10.90
C ILE A 59 23.55 -0.54 -10.60
N ILE A 60 23.72 0.05 -9.41
CA ILE A 60 23.01 1.28 -9.00
C ILE A 60 23.56 2.48 -9.75
N THR A 61 22.68 3.30 -10.30
CA THR A 61 23.00 4.54 -11.01
C THR A 61 22.02 5.66 -10.60
N LYS A 62 22.26 6.87 -11.11
CA LYS A 62 21.38 8.04 -10.87
C LYS A 62 21.05 8.25 -9.39
N ALA A 63 22.06 8.28 -8.55
CA ALA A 63 21.93 8.47 -7.09
C ALA A 63 20.92 7.52 -6.42
N GLY A 64 20.83 6.27 -6.90
CA GLY A 64 19.92 5.26 -6.33
C GLY A 64 18.55 5.15 -7.02
N HIS A 65 18.20 6.03 -7.94
CA HIS A 65 16.90 6.02 -8.62
C HIS A 65 16.82 5.15 -9.88
N GLN A 66 17.91 4.43 -10.20
CA GLN A 66 18.00 3.59 -11.39
C GLN A 66 18.95 2.44 -11.12
N ARG A 67 18.70 1.29 -11.74
CA ARG A 67 19.67 0.19 -11.85
C ARG A 67 19.83 -0.20 -13.31
N ASN A 68 21.06 -0.41 -13.75
CA ASN A 68 21.39 -0.81 -15.10
C ASN A 68 21.90 -2.24 -15.13
N CYS A 69 21.44 -3.01 -16.10
CA CYS A 69 21.97 -4.35 -16.35
C CYS A 69 23.44 -4.27 -16.79
N LEU A 70 24.27 -5.16 -16.23
CA LEU A 70 25.69 -5.24 -16.60
C LEU A 70 25.95 -6.06 -17.86
N ASN A 71 24.95 -6.74 -18.42
CA ASN A 71 25.07 -7.45 -19.68
C ASN A 71 24.98 -6.48 -20.85
N GLU A 72 26.09 -6.32 -21.60
CA GLU A 72 26.20 -5.42 -22.74
C GLU A 72 25.20 -5.76 -23.86
N GLN A 73 24.74 -6.99 -23.97
CA GLN A 73 23.72 -7.41 -24.94
C GLN A 73 22.30 -7.11 -24.50
N CYS A 74 22.07 -6.85 -23.19
CA CYS A 74 20.75 -6.59 -22.65
C CYS A 74 20.49 -5.10 -22.42
N LEU A 75 21.40 -4.41 -21.77
CA LEU A 75 21.37 -2.97 -21.45
C LEU A 75 20.07 -2.49 -20.78
N ASN A 76 19.28 -3.41 -20.18
CA ASN A 76 18.00 -3.06 -19.60
C ASN A 76 18.16 -2.12 -18.40
N ILE A 77 17.25 -1.16 -18.30
CA ILE A 77 17.21 -0.17 -17.24
C ILE A 77 16.01 -0.48 -16.34
N HIS A 78 16.23 -0.46 -15.03
CA HIS A 78 15.22 -0.70 -14.02
C HIS A 78 14.99 0.56 -13.20
N PHE A 79 13.72 0.89 -12.97
CA PHE A 79 13.27 1.99 -12.13
C PHE A 79 12.61 1.47 -10.87
N PRO A 80 12.58 2.26 -9.77
CA PRO A 80 11.81 1.92 -8.59
C PRO A 80 10.36 1.60 -8.93
N ARG A 81 9.86 0.51 -8.34
CA ARG A 81 8.48 0.07 -8.52
C ARG A 81 7.60 0.70 -7.46
N THR A 82 6.43 1.15 -7.87
CA THR A 82 5.34 1.58 -6.97
C THR A 82 4.06 0.96 -7.47
N ASP A 83 3.43 0.13 -6.63
CA ASP A 83 2.20 -0.58 -6.96
C ASP A 83 0.99 0.26 -6.55
N PRO A 84 0.12 0.70 -7.49
CA PRO A 84 -1.05 1.48 -7.15
C PRO A 84 -2.11 0.59 -6.47
N ALA A 85 -2.63 1.05 -5.35
CA ALA A 85 -3.76 0.46 -4.65
C ALA A 85 -4.81 1.55 -4.36
N VAL A 86 -6.08 1.22 -4.53
CA VAL A 86 -7.19 2.09 -4.14
C VAL A 86 -7.62 1.78 -2.72
N ILE A 87 -8.03 2.81 -1.99
CA ILE A 87 -8.66 2.70 -0.68
C ILE A 87 -9.88 3.62 -0.68
N MET A 88 -11.05 3.12 -0.28
CA MET A 88 -12.26 3.85 -0.49
C MET A 88 -13.19 3.86 0.73
N LEU A 89 -13.59 5.05 1.13
CA LEU A 89 -14.68 5.24 2.07
C LEU A 89 -16.01 5.24 1.32
N ILE A 90 -16.76 4.16 1.47
CA ILE A 90 -18.08 4.00 0.87
C ILE A 90 -19.13 4.46 1.89
N TYR A 91 -20.00 5.35 1.47
CA TYR A 91 -21.06 5.88 2.33
C TYR A 91 -22.46 5.69 1.73
N LYS A 92 -23.45 5.64 2.61
CA LYS A 92 -24.87 5.67 2.27
C LYS A 92 -25.66 6.30 3.39
N ASP A 93 -26.34 7.42 3.08
CA ASP A 93 -27.02 8.27 4.06
C ASP A 93 -26.04 8.75 5.16
N ASP A 94 -26.25 8.37 6.43
CA ASP A 94 -25.43 8.72 7.59
C ASP A 94 -24.45 7.61 8.03
N LYS A 95 -24.26 6.57 7.19
CA LYS A 95 -23.41 5.42 7.49
C LYS A 95 -22.28 5.25 6.52
N ILE A 96 -21.17 4.65 7.00
CA ILE A 96 -20.04 4.23 6.20
C ILE A 96 -19.88 2.71 6.22
N LEU A 97 -19.36 2.15 5.16
CA LEU A 97 -19.08 0.72 5.02
C LEU A 97 -17.65 0.45 5.44
N LEU A 98 -17.47 -0.44 6.40
CA LEU A 98 -16.16 -0.92 6.81
C LEU A 98 -16.14 -2.44 6.80
N GLY A 99 -14.98 -3.00 6.46
CA GLY A 99 -14.71 -4.43 6.46
C GLY A 99 -13.57 -4.82 7.38
N ARG A 100 -13.47 -6.12 7.69
CA ARG A 100 -12.33 -6.69 8.43
C ARG A 100 -11.89 -8.01 7.86
N GLN A 101 -10.61 -8.27 7.96
CA GLN A 101 -10.00 -9.55 7.61
C GLN A 101 -9.79 -10.43 8.84
N LYS A 102 -9.81 -11.76 8.66
CA LYS A 102 -9.63 -12.77 9.74
C LYS A 102 -8.33 -12.59 10.55
N VAL A 103 -7.28 -12.10 9.90
CA VAL A 103 -5.96 -11.93 10.52
C VAL A 103 -5.83 -10.68 11.38
N TRP A 104 -6.84 -9.80 11.37
CA TRP A 104 -6.81 -8.57 12.15
C TRP A 104 -7.27 -8.78 13.59
N PRO A 105 -6.81 -7.96 14.54
CA PRO A 105 -7.31 -7.98 15.91
C PRO A 105 -8.83 -7.87 15.96
N SER A 106 -9.44 -8.52 16.95
CA SER A 106 -10.89 -8.43 17.15
C SER A 106 -11.34 -6.97 17.29
N GLY A 107 -12.45 -6.62 16.62
CA GLY A 107 -13.00 -5.25 16.62
C GLY A 107 -12.28 -4.26 15.69
N MET A 108 -11.20 -4.65 15.01
CA MET A 108 -10.54 -3.80 14.03
C MET A 108 -11.27 -3.87 12.68
N TYR A 109 -11.73 -2.72 12.21
CA TYR A 109 -12.33 -2.53 10.89
C TYR A 109 -11.58 -1.45 10.11
N SER A 110 -11.60 -1.53 8.80
CA SER A 110 -11.03 -0.55 7.89
C SER A 110 -11.94 -0.31 6.69
N THR A 111 -11.66 0.76 5.96
CA THR A 111 -12.21 0.96 4.61
C THR A 111 -11.72 -0.15 3.68
N LEU A 112 -12.53 -0.47 2.65
CA LEU A 112 -12.14 -1.43 1.61
C LEU A 112 -10.95 -0.92 0.82
N ALA A 113 -10.10 -1.83 0.35
CA ALA A 113 -8.90 -1.48 -0.41
C ALA A 113 -8.43 -2.65 -1.26
N GLY A 114 -7.94 -2.36 -2.47
CA GLY A 114 -7.37 -3.37 -3.34
C GLY A 114 -6.42 -2.81 -4.38
N PHE A 115 -5.72 -3.68 -5.09
CA PHE A 115 -4.77 -3.27 -6.12
C PHE A 115 -5.47 -2.90 -7.43
N VAL A 116 -4.88 -1.92 -8.12
CA VAL A 116 -5.26 -1.62 -9.50
C VAL A 116 -4.68 -2.70 -10.42
N GLU A 117 -5.53 -3.33 -11.24
CA GLU A 117 -5.12 -4.36 -12.17
C GLU A 117 -4.51 -3.78 -13.45
N THR A 118 -3.75 -4.62 -14.18
CA THR A 118 -3.13 -4.20 -15.44
C THR A 118 -4.18 -3.83 -16.49
N GLY A 119 -4.10 -2.60 -16.99
CA GLY A 119 -5.04 -2.08 -17.98
C GLY A 119 -6.35 -1.53 -17.42
N GLU A 120 -6.50 -1.53 -16.10
CA GLU A 120 -7.67 -0.99 -15.41
C GLU A 120 -7.48 0.51 -15.11
N THR A 121 -8.56 1.29 -15.17
CA THR A 121 -8.56 2.65 -14.64
C THR A 121 -8.77 2.64 -13.13
N ILE A 122 -8.26 3.66 -12.44
CA ILE A 122 -8.35 3.75 -10.97
C ILE A 122 -9.81 3.75 -10.50
N GLU A 123 -10.72 4.44 -11.21
CA GLU A 123 -12.15 4.46 -10.88
C GLU A 123 -12.82 3.11 -11.11
N ASN A 124 -12.34 2.32 -12.06
CA ASN A 124 -12.84 0.96 -12.29
C ASN A 124 -12.34 0.02 -11.18
N ALA A 125 -11.08 0.16 -10.74
CA ALA A 125 -10.58 -0.57 -9.58
C ALA A 125 -11.45 -0.31 -8.34
N VAL A 126 -11.80 0.95 -8.05
CA VAL A 126 -12.72 1.29 -6.94
C VAL A 126 -14.08 0.60 -7.11
N ARG A 127 -14.64 0.54 -8.33
CA ARG A 127 -15.94 -0.14 -8.57
C ARG A 127 -15.84 -1.65 -8.42
N ARG A 128 -14.77 -2.25 -8.94
CA ARG A 128 -14.55 -3.69 -8.91
C ARG A 128 -14.37 -4.17 -7.50
N GLU A 129 -13.45 -3.59 -6.73
CA GLU A 129 -13.17 -3.98 -5.34
C GLU A 129 -14.42 -3.92 -4.46
N VAL A 130 -15.19 -2.82 -4.53
CA VAL A 130 -16.44 -2.71 -3.76
C VAL A 130 -17.50 -3.72 -4.20
N LEU A 131 -17.56 -4.04 -5.49
CA LEU A 131 -18.48 -5.03 -6.01
C LEU A 131 -18.08 -6.46 -5.61
N GLU A 132 -16.78 -6.77 -5.67
CA GLU A 132 -16.24 -8.10 -5.31
C GLU A 132 -16.37 -8.34 -3.81
N GLU A 133 -15.85 -7.46 -2.98
CA GLU A 133 -15.81 -7.64 -1.52
C GLU A 133 -17.21 -7.50 -0.86
N ALA A 134 -18.04 -6.55 -1.32
CA ALA A 134 -19.31 -6.21 -0.65
C ALA A 134 -20.57 -6.48 -1.49
N GLY A 135 -20.45 -6.77 -2.79
CA GLY A 135 -21.57 -6.93 -3.70
C GLY A 135 -22.36 -5.63 -3.95
N ILE A 136 -21.78 -4.47 -3.71
CA ILE A 136 -22.43 -3.17 -3.78
C ILE A 136 -21.99 -2.41 -5.02
N LYS A 137 -22.95 -1.89 -5.80
CA LYS A 137 -22.68 -0.92 -6.86
C LYS A 137 -22.55 0.47 -6.28
N ILE A 138 -21.57 1.24 -6.77
CA ILE A 138 -21.27 2.60 -6.31
C ILE A 138 -21.41 3.62 -7.44
N LYS A 139 -21.57 4.88 -7.04
CA LYS A 139 -21.62 6.06 -7.92
C LYS A 139 -20.89 7.22 -7.26
N ASN A 140 -20.75 8.36 -7.96
CA ASN A 140 -20.16 9.58 -7.44
C ASN A 140 -18.77 9.35 -6.83
N ILE A 141 -17.88 8.64 -7.56
CA ILE A 141 -16.51 8.36 -7.14
C ILE A 141 -15.73 9.68 -7.18
N GLN A 142 -15.11 10.05 -6.07
CA GLN A 142 -14.33 11.28 -5.91
C GLN A 142 -12.97 10.96 -5.30
N TYR A 143 -11.90 11.42 -5.95
CA TYR A 143 -10.56 11.34 -5.41
C TYR A 143 -10.43 12.21 -4.16
N HIS A 144 -9.79 11.70 -3.13
CA HIS A 144 -9.52 12.41 -1.88
C HIS A 144 -8.06 12.83 -1.77
N SER A 145 -7.15 11.86 -1.71
CA SER A 145 -5.72 12.07 -1.48
C SER A 145 -4.93 10.83 -1.81
N SER A 146 -3.59 10.91 -1.74
CA SER A 146 -2.72 9.76 -1.85
C SER A 146 -1.72 9.70 -0.69
N GLN A 147 -1.25 8.49 -0.38
CA GLN A 147 -0.25 8.25 0.65
C GLN A 147 0.73 7.17 0.20
N PRO A 148 2.06 7.41 0.29
CA PRO A 148 3.06 6.36 0.14
C PRO A 148 2.82 5.24 1.17
N TRP A 149 2.88 3.99 0.70
CA TRP A 149 2.68 2.79 1.53
C TRP A 149 3.77 1.76 1.23
N PRO A 150 5.02 1.97 1.74
CA PRO A 150 6.19 1.17 1.36
C PRO A 150 6.20 -0.22 2.03
N PHE A 151 5.07 -0.90 2.06
CA PHE A 151 4.85 -2.23 2.63
C PHE A 151 4.26 -3.21 1.60
N PRO A 152 5.04 -3.71 0.61
CA PRO A 152 6.47 -3.35 0.38
C PRO A 152 6.71 -2.14 -0.52
N ALA A 153 5.79 -1.75 -1.42
CA ALA A 153 6.04 -0.74 -2.45
C ALA A 153 4.76 -0.14 -3.04
N SER A 154 3.72 0.11 -2.23
CA SER A 154 2.45 0.64 -2.73
C SER A 154 2.34 2.16 -2.61
N ILE A 155 1.48 2.73 -3.43
CA ILE A 155 0.86 4.03 -3.23
C ILE A 155 -0.64 3.82 -3.03
N MET A 156 -1.16 4.30 -1.90
CA MET A 156 -2.60 4.27 -1.61
C MET A 156 -3.27 5.51 -2.21
N LEU A 157 -4.30 5.28 -3.01
CA LEU A 157 -5.11 6.33 -3.66
C LEU A 157 -6.48 6.33 -3.00
N GLY A 158 -6.78 7.37 -2.23
CA GLY A 158 -7.97 7.49 -1.40
C GLY A 158 -9.16 8.06 -2.17
N PHE A 159 -10.33 7.44 -2.00
CA PHE A 159 -11.58 7.83 -2.65
C PHE A 159 -12.75 7.88 -1.69
N TYR A 160 -13.74 8.71 -2.02
CA TYR A 160 -15.09 8.62 -1.51
C TYR A 160 -16.01 8.11 -2.62
N ALA A 161 -17.02 7.28 -2.26
CA ALA A 161 -18.04 6.88 -3.21
C ALA A 161 -19.37 6.58 -2.50
N GLU A 162 -20.48 6.88 -3.19
CA GLU A 162 -21.82 6.64 -2.69
C GLU A 162 -22.32 5.26 -3.11
N ALA A 163 -22.76 4.45 -2.15
CA ALA A 163 -23.39 3.17 -2.41
C ALA A 163 -24.79 3.33 -3.04
N SER A 164 -25.13 2.52 -4.04
CA SER A 164 -26.46 2.50 -4.62
C SER A 164 -27.48 1.83 -3.70
N SER A 165 -27.06 0.90 -2.84
CA SER A 165 -27.90 0.20 -1.85
C SER A 165 -27.12 -0.12 -0.58
N LYS A 166 -27.82 -0.45 0.51
CA LYS A 166 -27.22 -0.95 1.77
C LYS A 166 -27.14 -2.47 1.83
N LYS A 167 -27.61 -3.19 0.81
CA LYS A 167 -27.65 -4.66 0.80
C LYS A 167 -26.25 -5.18 0.49
N ILE A 168 -25.61 -5.77 1.51
CA ILE A 168 -24.29 -6.40 1.40
C ILE A 168 -24.46 -7.83 0.90
N LYS A 169 -23.53 -8.24 0.01
CA LYS A 169 -23.30 -9.64 -0.37
C LYS A 169 -21.80 -9.89 -0.18
N LEU A 170 -21.44 -10.45 0.98
CA LEU A 170 -20.07 -10.71 1.39
C LEU A 170 -19.40 -11.76 0.49
N ASP A 171 -18.15 -11.54 0.12
CA ASP A 171 -17.25 -12.61 -0.32
C ASP A 171 -16.45 -13.14 0.89
N GLU A 172 -16.86 -14.28 1.43
CA GLU A 172 -16.28 -14.91 2.62
C GLU A 172 -14.83 -15.41 2.41
N ASN A 173 -14.34 -15.46 1.15
CA ASN A 173 -12.97 -15.87 0.86
C ASN A 173 -11.95 -14.77 1.16
N GLU A 174 -12.34 -13.51 1.01
CA GLU A 174 -11.45 -12.36 1.14
C GLU A 174 -11.67 -11.59 2.45
N ILE A 175 -12.92 -11.43 2.85
CA ILE A 175 -13.32 -10.61 3.99
C ILE A 175 -14.11 -11.46 4.99
N GLU A 176 -13.77 -11.33 6.28
CA GLU A 176 -14.48 -12.01 7.36
C GLU A 176 -15.84 -11.39 7.66
N ASP A 177 -15.92 -10.06 7.66
CA ASP A 177 -17.14 -9.32 7.98
C ASP A 177 -17.12 -7.93 7.34
N ILE A 178 -18.30 -7.48 6.90
CA ILE A 178 -18.53 -6.13 6.37
C ILE A 178 -19.82 -5.58 6.98
N GLN A 179 -19.77 -4.37 7.54
CA GLN A 179 -20.90 -3.75 8.20
C GLN A 179 -21.03 -2.25 7.89
N TRP A 180 -22.23 -1.73 8.07
CA TRP A 180 -22.53 -0.30 8.03
C TRP A 180 -22.43 0.32 9.41
N PHE A 181 -21.51 1.25 9.57
CA PHE A 181 -21.27 1.96 10.84
C PHE A 181 -21.80 3.38 10.77
N SER A 182 -22.48 3.83 11.82
CA SER A 182 -22.78 5.23 12.05
C SER A 182 -21.54 5.96 12.61
N LYS A 183 -21.54 7.30 12.55
CA LYS A 183 -20.47 8.12 13.16
C LYS A 183 -20.24 7.81 14.64
N LYS A 184 -21.30 7.49 15.40
CA LYS A 184 -21.19 7.16 16.84
C LYS A 184 -20.46 5.83 17.06
N GLU A 185 -20.72 4.84 16.22
CA GLU A 185 -20.10 3.51 16.33
C GLU A 185 -18.62 3.51 15.96
N VAL A 186 -18.15 4.49 15.15
CA VAL A 186 -16.74 4.62 14.78
C VAL A 186 -15.91 5.39 15.81
N ILE A 187 -16.56 6.30 16.59
CA ILE A 187 -15.85 7.20 17.53
C ILE A 187 -15.76 6.60 18.95
N ASN A 188 -16.65 5.68 19.31
CA ASN A 188 -16.68 4.99 20.60
C ASN A 188 -15.91 3.66 20.57
#